data_bc33cf5ae79fe4f076f74881735e18ae
#
_entry.id   bc33cf5ae79fe4f076f74881735e18ae
#
_cell.length_a   1.000
_cell.length_b   1.000
_cell.length_c   1.000
_cell.angle_alpha   90.00
_cell.angle_beta   90.00
_cell.angle_gamma   90.00
#
_symmetry.space_group_name_H-M   'P 1'
#
loop_
_entity.id
_entity.type
_entity.pdbx_description
1 polymer ?
#
loop_
_entity_poly.entity_id
_entity_poly.type
_entity_poly.pdbx_seq_one_letter_code
_entity_poly.pdbx_strand_id
1 'polypeptide(L)'
;YDVPCPKIDEALNHEEYNFSFANAGELLKNYGAFQVAKAFSELALENGEKVSKAQENNSSNQAENSTIQSTDSSFLENKKTFKQPVKNSGNYKGIFNSSELEKFINSAIENKTVALDLETDSLDTQCAQILGFSLCFKEKNAVYVPIFQGESLFDSDGISKQDAFIQLKRLFLNESVNLIFHNAKFDLKVLAKNGLFGNDLLSLSNETSAQTLSSIIKCKIHDTMIAFWLENPEKNGKSLGLEYLAETFLGLKGIEFSEIVKKGETFKSVPIEQAISYAAEDADFTFQLFSIIKNITESNLYSLEIQVLLILAQMELTGLHLEKQALYDYKTELQAKIQETEEKIYSEVKHPFNIASPKQLQTVLFEERKLPTGKKTKTGYSTDTSVLEELSEFDIVPKMILEYRELAKLLSTYVET
;
A
#
# COMPACT_ATOMS: atom_id res chain seq x y z
N TYR A 1 -16.51 -1.29 -19.59
CA TYR A 1 -16.98 -0.02 -19.03
C TYR A 1 -16.38 1.10 -19.84
N ASP A 2 -17.18 1.71 -20.71
CA ASP A 2 -16.89 3.04 -21.23
C ASP A 2 -17.05 4.02 -20.07
N VAL A 3 -15.99 4.22 -19.30
CA VAL A 3 -15.86 5.44 -18.52
C VAL A 3 -15.63 6.52 -19.58
N PRO A 4 -16.58 7.43 -19.83
CA PRO A 4 -16.29 8.57 -20.69
C PRO A 4 -15.14 9.31 -20.01
N CYS A 5 -13.94 9.21 -20.58
CA CYS A 5 -12.84 10.07 -20.24
C CYS A 5 -12.96 11.29 -21.17
N PRO A 6 -13.75 12.31 -20.82
CA PRO A 6 -14.27 13.29 -21.78
C PRO A 6 -13.24 14.29 -22.23
N LYS A 7 -11.95 14.10 -22.06
CA LYS A 7 -10.99 15.17 -22.41
C LYS A 7 -9.56 14.70 -22.67
N ILE A 8 -9.31 13.41 -22.80
CA ILE A 8 -7.97 12.97 -23.24
C ILE A 8 -7.71 13.41 -24.67
N ASP A 9 -8.72 13.34 -25.54
CA ASP A 9 -8.57 13.79 -26.93
C ASP A 9 -8.44 15.30 -27.06
N GLU A 10 -9.09 16.10 -26.21
CA GLU A 10 -8.89 17.54 -26.15
C GLU A 10 -7.53 17.92 -25.55
N ALA A 11 -7.04 17.19 -24.55
CA ALA A 11 -5.72 17.41 -23.96
C ALA A 11 -4.58 17.02 -24.90
N LEU A 12 -4.78 16.01 -25.74
CA LEU A 12 -3.80 15.58 -26.75
C LEU A 12 -3.77 16.51 -27.99
N ASN A 13 -4.82 17.30 -28.22
CA ASN A 13 -4.92 18.27 -29.32
C ASN A 13 -4.52 19.69 -28.96
N HIS A 14 -4.04 19.97 -27.75
CA HIS A 14 -3.45 21.26 -27.42
C HIS A 14 -2.03 21.35 -28.00
N GLU A 15 -1.88 22.09 -29.08
CA GLU A 15 -0.62 22.43 -29.76
C GLU A 15 0.38 23.21 -28.88
N GLU A 16 0.11 23.42 -27.60
CA GLU A 16 0.92 24.23 -26.70
C GLU A 16 1.81 23.45 -25.72
N TYR A 17 1.71 22.12 -25.63
CA TYR A 17 2.67 21.34 -24.84
C TYR A 17 3.87 20.95 -25.68
N ASN A 18 4.88 21.84 -25.73
CA ASN A 18 6.22 21.54 -26.21
C ASN A 18 6.92 20.59 -25.22
N PHE A 19 6.43 19.34 -25.13
CA PHE A 19 7.08 18.31 -24.31
C PHE A 19 8.35 17.87 -25.02
N SER A 20 9.52 18.14 -24.42
CA SER A 20 10.81 17.67 -24.91
C SER A 20 11.29 16.48 -24.09
N PHE A 21 11.40 15.32 -24.69
CA PHE A 21 11.99 14.13 -24.08
C PHE A 21 13.44 14.37 -23.68
N ALA A 22 14.19 15.15 -24.47
CA ALA A 22 15.58 15.50 -24.18
C ALA A 22 15.69 16.32 -22.87
N ASN A 23 14.87 17.35 -22.71
CA ASN A 23 14.85 18.18 -21.51
C ASN A 23 14.37 17.38 -20.28
N ALA A 24 13.37 16.53 -20.44
CA ALA A 24 12.91 15.66 -19.37
C ALA A 24 13.98 14.64 -18.97
N GLY A 25 14.74 14.08 -19.91
CA GLY A 25 15.86 13.20 -19.63
C GLY A 25 16.99 13.89 -18.85
N GLU A 26 17.33 15.14 -19.19
CA GLU A 26 18.32 15.92 -18.42
C GLU A 26 17.84 16.24 -17.00
N LEU A 27 16.59 16.65 -16.86
CA LEU A 27 16.00 16.93 -15.54
C LEU A 27 16.04 15.68 -14.64
N LEU A 28 15.64 14.52 -15.18
CA LEU A 28 15.63 13.26 -14.45
C LEU A 28 17.04 12.80 -14.00
N LYS A 29 18.09 13.12 -14.78
CA LYS A 29 19.47 12.87 -14.36
C LYS A 29 19.83 13.68 -13.12
N ASN A 30 19.40 14.93 -13.04
CA ASN A 30 19.66 15.81 -11.89
C ASN A 30 18.99 15.31 -10.61
N TYR A 31 17.90 14.55 -10.73
CA TYR A 31 17.23 13.88 -9.62
C TYR A 31 17.68 12.43 -9.36
N GLY A 32 18.76 11.97 -10.00
CA GLY A 32 19.30 10.63 -9.79
C GLY A 32 18.53 9.49 -10.46
N ALA A 33 17.51 9.80 -11.26
CA ALA A 33 16.68 8.79 -11.94
C ALA A 33 17.31 8.31 -13.27
N PHE A 34 18.53 7.80 -13.23
CA PHE A 34 19.36 7.53 -14.40
C PHE A 34 18.77 6.55 -15.42
N GLN A 35 18.07 5.50 -14.97
CA GLN A 35 17.45 4.52 -15.88
C GLN A 35 16.29 5.14 -16.67
N VAL A 36 15.43 5.90 -15.98
CA VAL A 36 14.31 6.61 -16.60
C VAL A 36 14.83 7.71 -17.52
N ALA A 37 15.84 8.46 -17.09
CA ALA A 37 16.51 9.48 -17.90
C ALA A 37 17.09 8.89 -19.20
N LYS A 38 17.64 7.67 -19.16
CA LYS A 38 18.14 6.98 -20.35
C LYS A 38 17.01 6.65 -21.32
N ALA A 39 15.91 6.11 -20.85
CA ALA A 39 14.74 5.82 -21.68
C ALA A 39 14.17 7.09 -22.33
N PHE A 40 14.09 8.19 -21.60
CA PHE A 40 13.68 9.49 -22.18
C PHE A 40 14.67 10.03 -23.21
N SER A 41 15.98 9.79 -23.04
CA SER A 41 16.98 10.17 -24.03
C SER A 41 16.87 9.33 -25.31
N GLU A 42 16.52 8.04 -25.19
CA GLU A 42 16.26 7.16 -26.33
C GLU A 42 15.02 7.61 -27.09
N LEU A 43 13.91 7.90 -26.40
CA LEU A 43 12.68 8.46 -26.98
C LEU A 43 12.91 9.83 -27.66
N ALA A 44 13.78 10.69 -27.10
CA ALA A 44 14.14 11.94 -27.72
C ALA A 44 14.82 11.74 -29.08
N LEU A 45 15.73 10.76 -29.18
CA LEU A 45 16.40 10.42 -30.43
C LEU A 45 15.42 9.87 -31.48
N GLU A 46 14.49 8.99 -31.06
CA GLU A 46 13.44 8.45 -31.93
C GLU A 46 12.51 9.54 -32.47
N ASN A 47 12.24 10.58 -31.69
CA ASN A 47 11.43 11.73 -32.09
C ASN A 47 12.22 12.85 -32.78
N GLY A 48 13.51 12.64 -33.10
CA GLY A 48 14.35 13.59 -33.81
C GLY A 48 14.82 14.78 -33.00
N GLU A 49 14.72 14.73 -31.66
CA GLU A 49 15.23 15.76 -30.79
C GLU A 49 16.76 15.68 -30.64
N LYS A 50 17.41 16.81 -30.44
CA LYS A 50 18.87 16.86 -30.20
C LYS A 50 19.14 16.59 -28.73
N VAL A 51 19.74 15.45 -28.43
CA VAL A 51 20.25 15.12 -27.09
C VAL A 51 21.69 15.62 -26.97
N SER A 52 21.99 16.42 -25.96
CA SER A 52 23.35 16.87 -25.67
C SER A 52 24.21 15.66 -25.31
N LYS A 53 25.27 15.42 -26.08
CA LYS A 53 26.28 14.39 -25.77
C LYS A 53 27.08 14.90 -24.57
N ALA A 54 26.77 14.44 -23.38
CA ALA A 54 27.67 14.54 -22.24
C ALA A 54 28.92 13.70 -22.58
N GLN A 55 30.06 14.34 -22.55
CA GLN A 55 31.36 13.68 -22.68
C GLN A 55 31.53 12.73 -21.47
N GLU A 56 31.76 11.47 -21.77
CA GLU A 56 32.30 10.51 -20.81
C GLU A 56 33.73 10.94 -20.49
N ASN A 57 33.91 11.67 -19.42
CA ASN A 57 35.22 11.88 -18.82
C ASN A 57 35.32 11.00 -17.57
N ASN A 58 36.00 9.87 -17.74
CA ASN A 58 36.71 9.19 -16.69
C ASN A 58 37.75 10.14 -16.12
N SER A 59 37.59 10.62 -14.91
CA SER A 59 38.71 10.97 -14.02
C SER A 59 38.23 11.07 -12.59
N SER A 60 38.90 10.24 -11.81
CA SER A 60 39.03 10.28 -10.37
C SER A 60 39.49 11.65 -9.89
N ASN A 61 38.98 12.08 -8.71
CA ASN A 61 39.53 13.06 -7.77
C ASN A 61 39.56 14.54 -8.20
N GLN A 62 38.70 15.33 -7.63
CA GLN A 62 39.01 16.36 -6.62
C GLN A 62 37.76 17.22 -6.38
N ALA A 63 37.41 17.35 -5.13
CA ALA A 63 36.41 18.28 -4.66
C ALA A 63 36.90 19.73 -4.89
N GLU A 64 36.18 20.52 -5.66
CA GLU A 64 36.22 21.94 -5.53
C GLU A 64 34.81 22.53 -5.39
N ASN A 65 34.64 23.22 -4.28
CA ASN A 65 33.44 23.94 -3.88
C ASN A 65 33.01 24.94 -4.95
N SER A 66 31.84 24.73 -5.53
CA SER A 66 31.05 25.81 -6.11
C SER A 66 29.72 25.86 -5.36
N THR A 67 29.60 26.85 -4.52
CA THR A 67 28.45 27.21 -3.71
C THR A 67 27.27 27.57 -4.63
N ILE A 68 26.44 26.57 -4.94
CA ILE A 68 25.06 26.83 -5.31
C ILE A 68 24.30 26.80 -3.98
N GLN A 69 23.77 27.96 -3.60
CA GLN A 69 22.83 28.06 -2.50
C GLN A 69 21.59 27.24 -2.87
N SER A 70 21.62 25.96 -2.52
CA SER A 70 20.43 25.13 -2.38
C SER A 70 19.78 25.55 -1.08
N THR A 71 18.63 26.20 -1.17
CA THR A 71 17.70 26.31 -0.05
C THR A 71 17.08 24.93 0.20
N ASP A 72 17.91 24.02 0.69
CA ASP A 72 17.51 22.70 1.15
C ASP A 72 18.18 22.43 2.48
N SER A 73 17.60 23.02 3.51
CA SER A 73 17.77 22.46 4.83
C SER A 73 16.87 21.26 4.93
N SER A 74 17.44 20.05 4.79
CA SER A 74 16.73 18.83 5.20
C SER A 74 16.33 19.03 6.66
N PHE A 75 15.03 19.04 6.90
CA PHE A 75 14.42 19.32 8.22
C PHE A 75 14.91 18.34 9.31
N LEU A 76 15.51 17.23 8.91
CA LEU A 76 16.01 16.19 9.79
C LEU A 76 17.50 16.28 10.12
N GLU A 77 18.24 17.32 9.69
CA GLU A 77 19.67 17.49 10.02
C GLU A 77 19.93 17.70 11.52
N ASN A 78 18.93 18.04 12.30
CA ASN A 78 19.00 18.07 13.76
C ASN A 78 18.58 16.74 14.41
N LYS A 79 18.97 15.60 13.82
CA LYS A 79 18.80 14.29 14.49
C LYS A 79 19.51 14.33 15.83
N LYS A 80 18.76 14.54 16.91
CA LYS A 80 19.15 14.02 18.21
C LYS A 80 19.13 12.50 18.09
N THR A 81 20.24 11.88 17.77
CA THR A 81 20.39 10.43 17.89
C THR A 81 20.31 10.09 19.37
N PHE A 82 19.16 9.61 19.79
CA PHE A 82 18.97 9.09 21.14
C PHE A 82 19.81 7.82 21.28
N LYS A 83 20.84 7.85 22.14
CA LYS A 83 21.74 6.70 22.32
C LYS A 83 21.05 5.49 22.95
N GLN A 84 19.96 5.71 23.69
CA GLN A 84 19.06 4.68 24.23
C GLN A 84 17.66 5.27 24.36
N PRO A 85 16.65 4.66 23.72
CA PRO A 85 15.27 5.09 23.89
C PRO A 85 14.81 4.85 25.33
N VAL A 86 14.02 5.76 25.85
CA VAL A 86 13.44 5.70 27.20
C VAL A 86 12.02 5.13 27.08
N LYS A 87 11.66 4.22 27.98
CA LYS A 87 10.27 3.72 28.02
C LYS A 87 9.31 4.90 28.19
N ASN A 88 8.30 4.94 27.32
CA ASN A 88 7.30 6.01 27.38
C ASN A 88 6.49 5.92 28.70
N SER A 89 6.07 7.08 29.19
CA SER A 89 5.24 7.19 30.38
C SER A 89 4.23 8.32 30.18
N GLY A 90 3.06 7.96 29.68
CA GLY A 90 1.92 8.87 29.51
C GLY A 90 0.86 8.69 30.59
N ASN A 91 -0.02 9.66 30.70
CA ASN A 91 -1.25 9.57 31.47
C ASN A 91 -2.35 9.06 30.56
N TYR A 92 -2.44 7.75 30.43
CA TYR A 92 -3.36 7.06 29.53
C TYR A 92 -4.58 6.55 30.29
N LYS A 93 -5.78 6.74 29.73
CA LYS A 93 -7.04 6.42 30.39
C LYS A 93 -8.01 5.76 29.43
N GLY A 94 -8.83 4.83 29.95
CA GLY A 94 -10.01 4.34 29.24
C GLY A 94 -11.20 5.28 29.43
N ILE A 95 -12.00 5.46 28.37
CA ILE A 95 -13.31 6.14 28.43
C ILE A 95 -14.39 5.10 28.11
N PHE A 96 -15.25 4.84 29.07
CA PHE A 96 -16.25 3.77 29.03
C PHE A 96 -17.70 4.28 28.95
N ASN A 97 -17.92 5.58 28.94
CA ASN A 97 -19.27 6.15 28.85
C ASN A 97 -19.34 7.33 27.88
N SER A 98 -20.49 7.48 27.23
CA SER A 98 -20.73 8.47 26.18
C SER A 98 -20.58 9.91 26.65
N SER A 99 -20.93 10.23 27.89
CA SER A 99 -20.84 11.59 28.44
C SER A 99 -19.39 12.04 28.63
N GLU A 100 -18.52 11.13 29.05
CA GLU A 100 -17.07 11.40 29.17
C GLU A 100 -16.44 11.54 27.80
N LEU A 101 -16.81 10.68 26.83
CA LEU A 101 -16.38 10.79 25.44
C LEU A 101 -16.79 12.13 24.84
N GLU A 102 -18.03 12.56 25.04
CA GLU A 102 -18.52 13.85 24.56
C GLU A 102 -17.69 15.03 25.09
N LYS A 103 -17.37 15.03 26.38
CA LYS A 103 -16.53 16.06 26.98
C LYS A 103 -15.12 16.06 26.39
N PHE A 104 -14.55 14.88 26.19
CA PHE A 104 -13.23 14.73 25.56
C PHE A 104 -13.24 15.25 24.12
N ILE A 105 -14.23 14.88 23.32
CA ILE A 105 -14.39 15.35 21.96
C ILE A 105 -14.59 16.87 21.88
N ASN A 106 -15.34 17.49 22.81
CA ASN A 106 -15.46 18.93 22.88
C ASN A 106 -14.09 19.60 23.08
N SER A 107 -13.31 19.10 24.04
CA SER A 107 -11.96 19.61 24.30
C SER A 107 -11.01 19.37 23.10
N ALA A 108 -11.15 18.25 22.41
CA ALA A 108 -10.38 17.92 21.21
C ALA A 108 -10.71 18.91 20.07
N ILE A 109 -11.99 19.23 19.85
CA ILE A 109 -12.42 20.23 18.86
C ILE A 109 -11.88 21.63 19.19
N GLU A 110 -11.91 22.02 20.46
CA GLU A 110 -11.32 23.30 20.92
C GLU A 110 -9.81 23.37 20.66
N ASN A 111 -9.09 22.26 20.83
CA ASN A 111 -7.65 22.14 20.53
C ASN A 111 -7.34 22.16 19.02
N LYS A 112 -8.29 21.85 18.17
CA LYS A 112 -8.19 21.82 16.70
C LYS A 112 -7.22 20.78 16.12
N THR A 113 -6.41 20.11 16.92
CA THR A 113 -5.43 19.12 16.46
C THR A 113 -5.55 17.86 17.29
N VAL A 114 -5.89 16.74 16.67
CA VAL A 114 -6.21 15.48 17.34
C VAL A 114 -5.62 14.32 16.57
N ALA A 115 -4.85 13.48 17.24
CA ALA A 115 -4.47 12.18 16.68
C ALA A 115 -5.57 11.15 16.97
N LEU A 116 -5.82 10.29 16.01
CA LEU A 116 -6.75 9.15 16.09
C LEU A 116 -6.07 7.90 15.56
N ASP A 117 -6.26 6.80 16.26
CA ASP A 117 -5.82 5.48 15.88
C ASP A 117 -6.90 4.44 16.19
N LEU A 118 -6.97 3.35 15.42
CA LEU A 118 -7.99 2.30 15.56
C LEU A 118 -7.38 0.98 15.99
N GLU A 119 -8.05 0.31 16.93
CA GLU A 119 -7.81 -1.09 17.23
C GLU A 119 -8.88 -1.98 16.59
N THR A 120 -8.42 -3.01 15.87
CA THR A 120 -9.28 -3.90 15.09
C THR A 120 -8.99 -5.37 15.36
N ASP A 121 -9.94 -6.23 15.00
CA ASP A 121 -9.78 -7.69 15.10
C ASP A 121 -9.05 -8.30 13.89
N SER A 122 -8.85 -7.54 12.81
CA SER A 122 -8.25 -8.00 11.58
C SER A 122 -7.52 -6.87 10.84
N LEU A 123 -6.47 -7.21 10.08
CA LEU A 123 -5.81 -6.31 9.14
C LEU A 123 -6.52 -6.22 7.79
N ASP A 124 -7.49 -7.10 7.52
CA ASP A 124 -8.31 -7.02 6.32
C ASP A 124 -9.40 -5.96 6.48
N THR A 125 -9.17 -4.79 5.90
CA THR A 125 -10.08 -3.64 5.99
C THR A 125 -11.48 -3.90 5.42
N GLN A 126 -11.69 -4.98 4.65
CA GLN A 126 -13.00 -5.31 4.10
C GLN A 126 -13.93 -5.95 5.15
N CYS A 127 -13.37 -6.61 6.16
CA CYS A 127 -14.13 -7.33 7.18
C CYS A 127 -13.78 -6.94 8.63
N ALA A 128 -12.71 -6.16 8.84
CA ALA A 128 -12.25 -5.75 10.16
C ALA A 128 -13.35 -5.06 10.97
N GLN A 129 -13.55 -5.54 12.21
CA GLN A 129 -14.40 -4.89 13.19
C GLN A 129 -13.57 -3.98 14.09
N ILE A 130 -14.11 -2.82 14.43
CA ILE A 130 -13.45 -1.89 15.33
C ILE A 130 -13.68 -2.35 16.77
N LEU A 131 -12.58 -2.66 17.48
CA LEU A 131 -12.61 -3.03 18.89
C LEU A 131 -12.57 -1.81 19.79
N GLY A 132 -11.95 -0.74 19.32
CA GLY A 132 -11.87 0.53 20.00
C GLY A 132 -11.10 1.54 19.16
N PHE A 133 -10.94 2.73 19.69
CA PHE A 133 -10.11 3.78 19.11
C PHE A 133 -9.45 4.61 20.19
N SER A 134 -8.31 5.17 19.85
CA SER A 134 -7.58 6.07 20.74
C SER A 134 -7.53 7.49 20.20
N LEU A 135 -7.47 8.45 21.10
CA LEU A 135 -7.43 9.88 20.78
C LEU A 135 -6.37 10.60 21.64
N CYS A 136 -5.61 11.48 20.99
CA CYS A 136 -4.66 12.35 21.67
C CYS A 136 -4.71 13.76 21.08
N PHE A 137 -4.90 14.78 21.92
CA PHE A 137 -4.79 16.20 21.55
C PHE A 137 -3.81 16.98 22.43
N LYS A 138 -3.12 16.27 23.30
CA LYS A 138 -2.09 16.83 24.17
C LYS A 138 -1.07 15.74 24.49
N GLU A 139 0.20 16.05 24.24
CA GLU A 139 1.33 15.17 24.51
C GLU A 139 1.22 14.50 25.88
N LYS A 140 1.47 13.20 25.91
CA LYS A 140 1.40 12.32 27.11
C LYS A 140 0.03 12.24 27.80
N ASN A 141 -1.02 12.67 27.13
CA ASN A 141 -2.38 12.59 27.64
C ASN A 141 -3.30 12.08 26.52
N ALA A 142 -3.42 10.78 26.43
CA ALA A 142 -4.26 10.11 25.45
C ALA A 142 -5.32 9.24 26.12
N VAL A 143 -6.34 8.90 25.36
CA VAL A 143 -7.42 8.04 25.83
C VAL A 143 -7.67 6.90 24.86
N TYR A 144 -8.07 5.76 25.38
CA TYR A 144 -8.64 4.66 24.61
C TYR A 144 -10.12 4.52 24.89
N VAL A 145 -10.92 4.32 23.85
CA VAL A 145 -12.37 4.19 23.90
C VAL A 145 -12.74 2.80 23.39
N PRO A 146 -12.95 1.81 24.24
CA PRO A 146 -13.38 0.49 23.83
C PRO A 146 -14.81 0.55 23.29
N ILE A 147 -15.07 -0.16 22.19
CA ILE A 147 -16.41 -0.32 21.60
C ILE A 147 -17.01 -1.63 22.10
N PHE A 148 -18.21 -1.55 22.65
CA PHE A 148 -18.97 -2.72 23.09
C PHE A 148 -19.30 -3.66 21.93
N GLN A 149 -18.89 -4.92 22.05
CA GLN A 149 -19.04 -5.93 20.98
C GLN A 149 -20.33 -6.77 21.10
N GLY A 150 -21.04 -6.68 22.20
CA GLY A 150 -22.35 -7.35 22.40
C GLY A 150 -22.29 -8.86 22.65
N GLU A 151 -21.11 -9.44 22.90
CA GLU A 151 -20.91 -10.88 23.00
C GLU A 151 -21.10 -11.48 24.41
N SER A 152 -21.18 -10.68 25.46
CA SER A 152 -21.33 -11.15 26.85
C SER A 152 -22.26 -10.26 27.67
N LEU A 153 -23.10 -10.87 28.49
CA LEU A 153 -23.88 -10.18 29.51
C LEU A 153 -23.02 -9.54 30.63
N PHE A 154 -21.72 -9.87 30.66
CA PHE A 154 -20.76 -9.40 31.66
C PHE A 154 -19.71 -8.44 31.09
N ASP A 155 -19.61 -8.30 29.77
CA ASP A 155 -18.75 -7.33 29.09
C ASP A 155 -19.49 -5.98 28.95
N SER A 156 -19.69 -5.32 30.10
CA SER A 156 -20.32 -3.99 30.12
C SER A 156 -19.32 -2.85 29.90
N ASP A 157 -18.06 -3.18 29.58
CA ASP A 157 -16.97 -2.21 29.59
C ASP A 157 -16.69 -1.68 28.17
N GLY A 158 -17.59 -0.83 27.67
CA GLY A 158 -17.40 -0.16 26.38
C GLY A 158 -18.56 0.75 26.01
N ILE A 159 -18.34 1.62 25.06
CA ILE A 159 -19.36 2.50 24.49
C ILE A 159 -20.03 1.80 23.31
N SER A 160 -21.33 2.01 23.12
CA SER A 160 -22.02 1.50 21.92
C SER A 160 -21.36 2.06 20.67
N LYS A 161 -21.22 1.22 19.61
CA LYS A 161 -20.66 1.66 18.34
C LYS A 161 -21.41 2.90 17.79
N GLN A 162 -22.72 2.94 17.97
CA GLN A 162 -23.55 4.07 17.53
C GLN A 162 -23.18 5.36 18.25
N ASP A 163 -23.08 5.35 19.58
CA ASP A 163 -22.73 6.53 20.38
C ASP A 163 -21.29 6.99 20.07
N ALA A 164 -20.37 6.05 19.98
CA ALA A 164 -18.99 6.32 19.63
C ALA A 164 -18.90 7.01 18.25
N PHE A 165 -19.62 6.51 17.25
CA PHE A 165 -19.62 7.06 15.92
C PHE A 165 -20.31 8.43 15.82
N ILE A 166 -21.35 8.70 16.62
CA ILE A 166 -21.93 10.05 16.73
C ILE A 166 -20.84 11.04 17.15
N GLN A 167 -20.02 10.69 18.13
CA GLN A 167 -18.97 11.57 18.63
C GLN A 167 -17.80 11.70 17.63
N LEU A 168 -17.30 10.59 17.07
CA LEU A 168 -16.22 10.63 16.08
C LEU A 168 -16.62 11.45 14.84
N LYS A 169 -17.85 11.30 14.38
CA LYS A 169 -18.37 12.05 13.21
C LYS A 169 -18.24 13.56 13.38
N ARG A 170 -18.34 14.07 14.60
CA ARG A 170 -18.17 15.51 14.92
C ARG A 170 -16.75 16.00 14.60
N LEU A 171 -15.72 15.15 14.76
CA LEU A 171 -14.35 15.48 14.37
C LEU A 171 -14.22 15.54 12.84
N PHE A 172 -14.74 14.54 12.14
CA PHE A 172 -14.64 14.46 10.67
C PHE A 172 -15.44 15.56 9.94
N LEU A 173 -16.52 16.05 10.53
CA LEU A 173 -17.35 17.10 9.94
C LEU A 173 -16.93 18.53 10.30
N ASN A 174 -15.89 18.69 11.11
CA ASN A 174 -15.46 20.02 11.57
C ASN A 174 -14.27 20.53 10.76
N GLU A 175 -14.47 21.56 9.95
CA GLU A 175 -13.46 22.16 9.07
C GLU A 175 -12.27 22.77 9.84
N SER A 176 -12.43 23.10 11.12
CA SER A 176 -11.36 23.65 11.93
C SER A 176 -10.43 22.61 12.56
N VAL A 177 -10.77 21.32 12.45
CA VAL A 177 -10.02 20.21 13.06
C VAL A 177 -8.96 19.70 12.08
N ASN A 178 -7.74 19.50 12.59
CA ASN A 178 -6.69 18.70 11.96
C ASN A 178 -6.73 17.31 12.61
N LEU A 179 -7.12 16.31 11.87
CA LEU A 179 -7.19 14.93 12.34
C LEU A 179 -5.97 14.16 11.81
N ILE A 180 -5.19 13.62 12.73
CA ILE A 180 -3.87 13.05 12.44
C ILE A 180 -3.93 11.55 12.63
N PHE A 181 -3.33 10.84 11.70
CA PHE A 181 -3.21 9.38 11.70
C PHE A 181 -1.75 8.96 11.47
N HIS A 182 -1.51 7.70 11.72
CA HIS A 182 -0.36 6.99 11.19
C HIS A 182 -0.85 5.87 10.28
N ASN A 183 -0.78 6.01 8.95
CA ASN A 183 -1.40 5.16 7.94
C ASN A 183 -2.93 5.37 7.83
N ALA A 184 -3.37 6.62 7.70
CA ALA A 184 -4.77 7.05 7.63
C ALA A 184 -5.64 6.25 6.64
N LYS A 185 -5.05 5.73 5.55
CA LYS A 185 -5.79 4.94 4.56
C LYS A 185 -6.42 3.69 5.17
N PHE A 186 -5.71 3.00 6.08
CA PHE A 186 -6.25 1.85 6.80
C PHE A 186 -7.47 2.26 7.64
N ASP A 187 -7.31 3.24 8.51
CA ASP A 187 -8.35 3.67 9.44
C ASP A 187 -9.60 4.19 8.73
N LEU A 188 -9.41 5.02 7.71
CA LEU A 188 -10.53 5.57 6.93
C LEU A 188 -11.33 4.48 6.22
N LYS A 189 -10.68 3.44 5.69
CA LYS A 189 -11.37 2.30 5.08
C LYS A 189 -12.14 1.49 6.12
N VAL A 190 -11.53 1.20 7.27
CA VAL A 190 -12.19 0.48 8.36
C VAL A 190 -13.39 1.27 8.88
N LEU A 191 -13.24 2.57 9.14
CA LEU A 191 -14.35 3.44 9.56
C LEU A 191 -15.49 3.47 8.56
N ALA A 192 -15.18 3.55 7.27
CA ALA A 192 -16.16 3.53 6.20
C ALA A 192 -16.93 2.20 6.15
N LYS A 193 -16.21 1.06 6.17
CA LYS A 193 -16.82 -0.29 6.17
C LYS A 193 -17.67 -0.54 7.41
N ASN A 194 -17.31 0.05 8.52
CA ASN A 194 -18.07 -0.02 9.76
C ASN A 194 -19.26 0.98 9.83
N GLY A 195 -19.46 1.82 8.81
CA GLY A 195 -20.64 2.67 8.63
C GLY A 195 -20.53 4.07 9.23
N LEU A 196 -19.34 4.55 9.62
CA LEU A 196 -19.16 5.91 10.16
C LEU A 196 -19.68 6.98 9.18
N PHE A 197 -19.42 6.81 7.88
CA PHE A 197 -19.76 7.78 6.84
C PHE A 197 -21.12 7.52 6.17
N GLY A 198 -21.86 6.50 6.60
CA GLY A 198 -23.13 6.07 6.03
C GLY A 198 -22.97 4.96 4.98
N ASN A 199 -24.09 4.30 4.66
CA ASN A 199 -24.08 3.16 3.74
C ASN A 199 -23.97 3.58 2.27
N ASP A 200 -24.33 4.81 1.94
CA ASP A 200 -24.36 5.32 0.56
C ASP A 200 -22.95 5.43 -0.04
N LEU A 201 -21.93 5.59 0.80
CA LEU A 201 -20.52 5.61 0.39
C LEU A 201 -20.06 4.31 -0.28
N LEU A 202 -20.66 3.17 0.09
CA LEU A 202 -20.31 1.84 -0.39
C LEU A 202 -21.24 1.35 -1.51
N SER A 203 -22.28 2.12 -1.84
CA SER A 203 -23.22 1.75 -2.91
C SER A 203 -22.58 2.03 -4.28
N LEU A 204 -22.54 0.98 -5.12
CA LEU A 204 -22.18 1.09 -6.54
C LEU A 204 -23.32 1.66 -7.40
N SER A 205 -24.22 2.48 -6.82
CA SER A 205 -25.30 3.07 -7.59
C SER A 205 -24.71 3.99 -8.67
N ASN A 206 -25.05 3.73 -9.93
CA ASN A 206 -24.67 4.52 -11.10
C ASN A 206 -25.27 5.93 -11.11
N GLU A 207 -25.81 6.40 -10.00
CA GLU A 207 -26.35 7.74 -9.88
C GLU A 207 -25.21 8.74 -9.66
N THR A 208 -25.23 9.78 -10.46
CA THR A 208 -24.27 10.89 -10.57
C THR A 208 -24.01 11.69 -9.28
N SER A 209 -24.46 11.22 -8.14
CA SER A 209 -24.32 11.85 -6.82
C SER A 209 -23.70 10.94 -5.76
N ALA A 210 -22.91 9.92 -6.15
CA ALA A 210 -22.22 9.07 -5.18
C ALA A 210 -21.33 9.93 -4.26
N GLN A 211 -21.60 9.89 -2.97
CA GLN A 211 -20.77 10.57 -1.98
C GLN A 211 -19.41 9.89 -1.92
N THR A 212 -18.34 10.67 -1.93
CA THR A 212 -16.96 10.19 -1.78
C THR A 212 -16.41 10.54 -0.40
N LEU A 213 -15.36 9.86 0.05
CA LEU A 213 -14.69 10.21 1.30
C LEU A 213 -14.31 11.69 1.34
N SER A 214 -13.75 12.21 0.26
CA SER A 214 -13.35 13.62 0.16
C SER A 214 -14.53 14.60 0.19
N SER A 215 -15.73 14.18 -0.19
CA SER A 215 -16.93 15.03 -0.11
C SER A 215 -17.55 15.05 1.28
N ILE A 216 -17.40 13.97 2.04
CA ILE A 216 -17.97 13.81 3.38
C ILE A 216 -17.06 14.39 4.45
N ILE A 217 -15.75 14.09 4.38
CA ILE A 217 -14.75 14.55 5.33
C ILE A 217 -14.54 16.05 5.15
N LYS A 218 -14.75 16.83 6.19
CA LYS A 218 -14.58 18.29 6.20
C LYS A 218 -13.34 18.73 6.95
N CYS A 219 -12.91 17.94 7.95
CA CYS A 219 -11.67 18.19 8.66
C CYS A 219 -10.45 18.04 7.74
N LYS A 220 -9.31 18.58 8.16
CA LYS A 220 -8.04 18.32 7.47
C LYS A 220 -7.47 17.00 7.94
N ILE A 221 -7.23 16.09 7.02
CA ILE A 221 -6.57 14.82 7.29
C ILE A 221 -5.07 15.01 7.20
N HIS A 222 -4.35 14.44 8.15
CA HIS A 222 -2.89 14.34 8.16
C HIS A 222 -2.46 12.90 8.38
N ASP A 223 -1.34 12.53 7.77
CA ASP A 223 -0.73 11.20 7.89
C ASP A 223 0.76 11.34 8.15
N THR A 224 1.19 10.89 9.33
CA THR A 224 2.60 10.98 9.73
C THR A 224 3.47 10.02 8.93
N MET A 225 2.97 8.85 8.53
CA MET A 225 3.72 7.88 7.73
C MET A 225 4.04 8.46 6.35
N ILE A 226 3.07 9.09 5.68
CA ILE A 226 3.29 9.77 4.40
C ILE A 226 4.30 10.91 4.55
N ALA A 227 4.18 11.72 5.60
CA ALA A 227 5.11 12.82 5.82
C ALA A 227 6.56 12.35 6.00
N PHE A 228 6.79 11.31 6.80
CA PHE A 228 8.13 10.73 6.97
C PHE A 228 8.63 10.02 5.71
N TRP A 229 7.74 9.42 4.92
CA TRP A 229 8.10 8.85 3.62
C TRP A 229 8.56 9.94 2.62
N LEU A 230 7.87 11.06 2.55
CA LEU A 230 8.26 12.17 1.68
C LEU A 230 9.64 12.75 2.01
N GLU A 231 10.02 12.78 3.30
CA GLU A 231 11.38 13.15 3.71
C GLU A 231 12.44 12.14 3.31
N ASN A 232 12.08 10.87 3.20
CA ASN A 232 13.02 9.80 2.88
C ASN A 232 12.35 8.75 1.99
N PRO A 233 12.12 9.05 0.68
CA PRO A 233 11.39 8.15 -0.22
C PRO A 233 12.04 6.79 -0.42
N GLU A 234 13.33 6.66 -0.11
CA GLU A 234 14.07 5.38 -0.17
C GLU A 234 13.72 4.44 0.99
N LYS A 235 13.15 4.99 2.08
CA LYS A 235 12.72 4.18 3.22
C LYS A 235 11.35 3.57 2.95
N ASN A 236 11.19 2.33 3.36
CA ASN A 236 9.96 1.58 3.25
C ASN A 236 9.78 0.60 4.42
N GLY A 237 8.60 -0.01 4.50
CA GLY A 237 8.31 -1.06 5.46
C GLY A 237 8.55 -0.64 6.91
N LYS A 238 9.31 -1.43 7.66
CA LYS A 238 9.53 -1.23 9.10
C LYS A 238 10.11 0.13 9.48
N SER A 239 10.82 0.79 8.57
CA SER A 239 11.42 2.11 8.85
C SER A 239 10.41 3.27 8.80
N LEU A 240 9.17 2.99 8.45
CA LEU A 240 8.03 3.92 8.50
C LEU A 240 7.02 3.51 9.59
N GLY A 241 7.23 2.42 10.31
CA GLY A 241 6.37 2.00 11.42
C GLY A 241 6.42 2.99 12.59
N LEU A 242 5.29 3.11 13.29
CA LEU A 242 5.11 4.08 14.37
C LEU A 242 6.16 3.94 15.48
N GLU A 243 6.41 2.72 15.93
CA GLU A 243 7.39 2.43 16.99
C GLU A 243 8.81 2.81 16.55
N TYR A 244 9.19 2.48 15.31
CA TYR A 244 10.50 2.85 14.77
C TYR A 244 10.68 4.37 14.69
N LEU A 245 9.64 5.09 14.26
CA LEU A 245 9.68 6.55 14.18
C LEU A 245 9.71 7.19 15.57
N ALA A 246 8.95 6.65 16.55
CA ALA A 246 8.97 7.12 17.92
C ALA A 246 10.35 6.91 18.56
N GLU A 247 10.96 5.74 18.39
CA GLU A 247 12.32 5.50 18.89
C GLU A 247 13.35 6.44 18.23
N THR A 248 13.25 6.60 16.90
CA THR A 248 14.23 7.36 16.13
C THR A 248 14.13 8.86 16.39
N PHE A 249 12.94 9.42 16.42
CA PHE A 249 12.71 10.87 16.42
C PHE A 249 12.25 11.44 17.76
N LEU A 250 11.58 10.65 18.60
CA LEU A 250 11.18 11.05 19.93
C LEU A 250 12.11 10.50 21.02
N GLY A 251 12.88 9.45 20.72
CA GLY A 251 13.68 8.72 21.71
C GLY A 251 12.82 7.94 22.72
N LEU A 252 11.61 7.58 22.33
CA LEU A 252 10.65 6.86 23.15
C LEU A 252 10.51 5.43 22.67
N LYS A 253 10.62 4.47 23.62
CA LYS A 253 10.30 3.07 23.36
C LYS A 253 8.88 2.78 23.78
N GLY A 254 8.06 2.35 22.82
CA GLY A 254 6.68 1.92 23.02
C GLY A 254 6.53 0.46 23.42
N ILE A 255 5.28 0.05 23.59
CA ILE A 255 4.86 -1.33 23.82
C ILE A 255 4.77 -2.01 22.45
N GLU A 256 5.50 -3.09 22.23
CA GLU A 256 5.38 -3.84 20.97
C GLU A 256 4.08 -4.66 20.95
N PHE A 257 3.41 -4.72 19.81
CA PHE A 257 2.20 -5.53 19.61
C PHE A 257 2.40 -6.99 20.04
N SER A 258 3.59 -7.55 19.76
CA SER A 258 3.97 -8.91 20.13
C SER A 258 4.10 -9.14 21.65
N GLU A 259 4.23 -8.06 22.47
CA GLU A 259 4.28 -8.16 23.91
C GLU A 259 2.89 -8.36 24.52
N ILE A 260 1.82 -7.89 23.85
CA ILE A 260 0.44 -7.90 24.36
C ILE A 260 -0.46 -8.91 23.66
N VAL A 261 -0.17 -9.27 22.39
CA VAL A 261 -0.94 -10.25 21.61
C VAL A 261 -0.11 -11.50 21.38
N LYS A 262 -0.58 -12.64 21.85
CA LYS A 262 0.09 -13.92 21.65
C LYS A 262 -0.05 -14.41 20.21
N LYS A 263 0.90 -15.23 19.77
CA LYS A 263 0.87 -15.81 18.44
C LYS A 263 -0.41 -16.59 18.18
N GLY A 264 -1.16 -16.20 17.16
CA GLY A 264 -2.43 -16.81 16.77
C GLY A 264 -3.67 -16.21 17.45
N GLU A 265 -3.49 -15.22 18.32
CA GLU A 265 -4.56 -14.41 18.89
C GLU A 265 -4.69 -13.07 18.16
N THR A 266 -5.75 -12.33 18.45
CA THR A 266 -5.99 -10.97 17.94
C THR A 266 -6.04 -9.98 19.10
N PHE A 267 -6.09 -8.68 18.81
CA PHE A 267 -6.22 -7.64 19.84
C PHE A 267 -7.45 -7.84 20.76
N LYS A 268 -8.46 -8.56 20.30
CA LYS A 268 -9.66 -8.93 21.09
C LYS A 268 -9.33 -9.69 22.37
N SER A 269 -8.21 -10.40 22.44
CA SER A 269 -7.79 -11.16 23.62
C SER A 269 -6.99 -10.34 24.63
N VAL A 270 -6.67 -9.08 24.34
CA VAL A 270 -5.84 -8.21 25.19
C VAL A 270 -6.65 -7.70 26.38
N PRO A 271 -6.13 -7.84 27.62
CA PRO A 271 -6.78 -7.26 28.81
C PRO A 271 -6.93 -5.74 28.67
N ILE A 272 -8.03 -5.21 29.17
CA ILE A 272 -8.42 -3.81 28.94
C ILE A 272 -7.34 -2.79 29.40
N GLU A 273 -6.68 -3.05 30.53
CA GLU A 273 -5.62 -2.16 31.02
C GLU A 273 -4.40 -2.12 30.09
N GLN A 274 -4.07 -3.25 29.46
CA GLN A 274 -3.01 -3.34 28.47
C GLN A 274 -3.44 -2.68 27.16
N ALA A 275 -4.68 -2.91 26.73
CA ALA A 275 -5.26 -2.28 25.56
C ALA A 275 -5.27 -0.75 25.68
N ILE A 276 -5.67 -0.21 26.85
CA ILE A 276 -5.61 1.22 27.12
C ILE A 276 -4.19 1.75 27.00
N SER A 277 -3.22 1.05 27.59
CA SER A 277 -1.84 1.51 27.60
C SER A 277 -1.23 1.50 26.22
N TYR A 278 -1.46 0.46 25.44
CA TYR A 278 -0.96 0.30 24.08
C TYR A 278 -1.62 1.30 23.12
N ALA A 279 -2.93 1.24 22.96
CA ALA A 279 -3.65 2.05 21.98
C ALA A 279 -3.52 3.57 22.26
N ALA A 280 -3.59 3.99 23.53
CA ALA A 280 -3.41 5.39 23.87
C ALA A 280 -1.97 5.87 23.61
N GLU A 281 -0.97 4.98 23.75
CA GLU A 281 0.42 5.29 23.40
C GLU A 281 0.58 5.54 21.90
N ASP A 282 -0.07 4.75 21.05
CA ASP A 282 0.00 4.91 19.58
C ASP A 282 -0.59 6.26 19.13
N ALA A 283 -1.73 6.68 19.70
CA ALA A 283 -2.27 8.02 19.45
C ALA A 283 -1.36 9.14 19.96
N ASP A 284 -0.71 8.96 21.12
CA ASP A 284 0.23 9.93 21.67
C ASP A 284 1.49 10.04 20.80
N PHE A 285 2.06 8.93 20.36
CA PHE A 285 3.21 8.95 19.43
C PHE A 285 2.85 9.63 18.12
N THR A 286 1.71 9.31 17.54
CA THR A 286 1.21 9.95 16.33
C THR A 286 1.08 11.47 16.50
N PHE A 287 0.54 11.92 17.63
CA PHE A 287 0.43 13.35 17.96
C PHE A 287 1.80 14.02 18.11
N GLN A 288 2.73 13.40 18.84
CA GLN A 288 4.08 13.93 19.04
C GLN A 288 4.88 13.97 17.74
N LEU A 289 4.82 12.91 16.92
CA LEU A 289 5.49 12.87 15.62
C LEU A 289 4.95 13.95 14.68
N PHE A 290 3.65 14.22 14.69
CA PHE A 290 3.07 15.29 13.89
C PHE A 290 3.68 16.67 14.21
N SER A 291 3.99 16.93 15.47
CA SER A 291 4.56 18.22 15.90
C SER A 291 5.94 18.50 15.29
N ILE A 292 6.71 17.47 14.95
CA ILE A 292 8.06 17.60 14.38
C ILE A 292 8.09 17.61 12.85
N ILE A 293 6.97 17.28 12.18
CA ILE A 293 6.88 17.24 10.71
C ILE A 293 6.10 18.45 10.12
N LYS A 294 5.88 19.48 10.90
CA LYS A 294 5.04 20.64 10.51
C LYS A 294 5.41 21.25 9.17
N ASN A 295 6.69 21.42 8.91
CA ASN A 295 7.17 22.05 7.66
C ASN A 295 6.85 21.20 6.43
N ILE A 296 6.84 19.86 6.57
CA ILE A 296 6.49 18.94 5.48
C ILE A 296 5.01 19.06 5.18
N THR A 297 4.19 19.12 6.23
CA THR A 297 2.73 19.18 6.09
C THR A 297 2.22 20.47 5.46
N GLU A 298 3.06 21.50 5.36
CA GLU A 298 2.78 22.75 4.67
C GLU A 298 3.16 22.70 3.18
N SER A 299 3.83 21.62 2.72
CA SER A 299 4.24 21.51 1.32
C SER A 299 3.08 21.15 0.38
N ASN A 300 3.15 21.61 -0.86
CA ASN A 300 2.17 21.26 -1.90
C ASN A 300 2.21 19.76 -2.22
N LEU A 301 3.38 19.13 -2.15
CA LEU A 301 3.54 17.71 -2.41
C LEU A 301 2.81 16.88 -1.36
N TYR A 302 2.98 17.22 -0.08
CA TYR A 302 2.24 16.55 0.98
C TYR A 302 0.73 16.72 0.83
N SER A 303 0.28 17.92 0.50
CA SER A 303 -1.14 18.18 0.25
C SER A 303 -1.69 17.32 -0.89
N LEU A 304 -0.91 17.14 -1.96
CA LEU A 304 -1.27 16.25 -3.07
C LEU A 304 -1.36 14.78 -2.62
N GLU A 305 -0.38 14.30 -1.86
CA GLU A 305 -0.35 12.91 -1.37
C GLU A 305 -1.54 12.60 -0.45
N ILE A 306 -1.97 13.53 0.38
CA ILE A 306 -3.18 13.36 1.21
C ILE A 306 -4.45 13.28 0.33
N GLN A 307 -4.54 14.06 -0.74
CA GLN A 307 -5.66 13.95 -1.68
C GLN A 307 -5.63 12.59 -2.42
N VAL A 308 -4.46 12.15 -2.85
CA VAL A 308 -4.27 10.82 -3.48
C VAL A 308 -4.64 9.71 -2.50
N LEU A 309 -4.26 9.81 -1.22
CA LEU A 309 -4.64 8.85 -0.18
C LEU A 309 -6.16 8.68 -0.10
N LEU A 310 -6.92 9.78 -0.09
CA LEU A 310 -8.39 9.73 -0.02
C LEU A 310 -9.00 9.08 -1.28
N ILE A 311 -8.44 9.36 -2.45
CA ILE A 311 -8.86 8.74 -3.71
C ILE A 311 -8.56 7.24 -3.69
N LEU A 312 -7.36 6.84 -3.28
CA LEU A 312 -6.98 5.43 -3.19
C LEU A 312 -7.83 4.67 -2.17
N ALA A 313 -8.11 5.28 -1.00
CA ALA A 313 -9.02 4.71 -0.03
C ALA A 313 -10.42 4.45 -0.62
N GLN A 314 -10.95 5.42 -1.38
CA GLN A 314 -12.24 5.28 -2.07
C GLN A 314 -12.19 4.19 -3.13
N MET A 315 -11.14 4.13 -3.94
CA MET A 315 -10.98 3.09 -4.98
C MET A 315 -10.92 1.69 -4.35
N GLU A 316 -10.17 1.52 -3.28
CA GLU A 316 -10.04 0.25 -2.56
C GLU A 316 -11.34 -0.16 -1.84
N LEU A 317 -12.14 0.80 -1.37
CA LEU A 317 -13.47 0.56 -0.81
C LEU A 317 -14.48 0.13 -1.87
N THR A 318 -14.43 0.75 -3.04
CA THR A 318 -15.29 0.44 -4.18
C THR A 318 -14.93 -0.92 -4.76
N GLY A 319 -13.64 -1.21 -4.89
CA GLY A 319 -13.12 -2.44 -5.50
C GLY A 319 -13.39 -2.50 -7.00
N LEU A 320 -13.25 -3.72 -7.55
CA LEU A 320 -13.53 -4.03 -8.94
C LEU A 320 -14.67 -5.04 -9.02
N HIS A 321 -15.60 -4.80 -9.94
CA HIS A 321 -16.60 -5.81 -10.26
C HIS A 321 -15.94 -6.96 -11.03
N LEU A 322 -16.10 -8.17 -10.52
CA LEU A 322 -15.63 -9.38 -11.16
C LEU A 322 -16.83 -10.20 -11.63
N GLU A 323 -16.91 -10.44 -12.95
CA GLU A 323 -17.93 -11.31 -13.52
C GLU A 323 -17.56 -12.78 -13.28
N LYS A 324 -18.01 -13.30 -12.15
CA LYS A 324 -17.66 -14.68 -11.71
C LYS A 324 -18.05 -15.74 -12.74
N GLN A 325 -19.22 -15.58 -13.39
CA GLN A 325 -19.67 -16.57 -14.37
C GLN A 325 -18.71 -16.64 -15.57
N ALA A 326 -18.25 -15.49 -16.06
CA ALA A 326 -17.28 -15.44 -17.15
C ALA A 326 -15.95 -16.15 -16.78
N LEU A 327 -15.51 -16.05 -15.51
CA LEU A 327 -14.33 -16.79 -15.03
C LEU A 327 -14.57 -18.28 -14.94
N TYR A 328 -15.76 -18.73 -14.49
CA TYR A 328 -16.08 -20.16 -14.48
C TYR A 328 -16.18 -20.76 -15.87
N ASP A 329 -16.77 -20.02 -16.81
CA ASP A 329 -16.85 -20.43 -18.22
C ASP A 329 -15.45 -20.51 -18.83
N TYR A 330 -14.61 -19.51 -18.60
CA TYR A 330 -13.22 -19.50 -19.03
C TYR A 330 -12.37 -20.61 -18.40
N LYS A 331 -12.58 -20.90 -17.11
CA LYS A 331 -11.95 -22.05 -16.45
C LYS A 331 -12.25 -23.36 -17.17
N THR A 332 -13.51 -23.57 -17.50
CA THR A 332 -13.97 -24.79 -18.20
C THR A 332 -13.33 -24.88 -19.59
N GLU A 333 -13.26 -23.78 -20.32
CA GLU A 333 -12.59 -23.69 -21.62
C GLU A 333 -11.09 -23.99 -21.51
N LEU A 334 -10.40 -23.39 -20.53
CA LEU A 334 -8.97 -23.63 -20.33
C LEU A 334 -8.68 -25.09 -19.95
N GLN A 335 -9.48 -25.69 -19.09
CA GLN A 335 -9.32 -27.09 -18.72
C GLN A 335 -9.49 -28.02 -19.93
N ALA A 336 -10.47 -27.76 -20.79
CA ALA A 336 -10.66 -28.52 -22.01
C ALA A 336 -9.47 -28.39 -22.97
N LYS A 337 -8.94 -27.18 -23.15
CA LYS A 337 -7.75 -26.94 -24.00
C LYS A 337 -6.48 -27.59 -23.44
N ILE A 338 -6.30 -27.55 -22.11
CA ILE A 338 -5.18 -28.21 -21.45
C ILE A 338 -5.23 -29.72 -21.69
N GLN A 339 -6.40 -30.31 -21.48
CA GLN A 339 -6.60 -31.75 -21.72
C GLN A 339 -6.35 -32.13 -23.19
N GLU A 340 -6.89 -31.36 -24.13
CA GLU A 340 -6.66 -31.59 -25.57
C GLU A 340 -5.16 -31.52 -25.92
N THR A 341 -4.45 -30.51 -25.39
CA THR A 341 -3.01 -30.33 -25.62
C THR A 341 -2.20 -31.47 -24.99
N GLU A 342 -2.59 -31.92 -23.79
CA GLU A 342 -1.98 -33.06 -23.11
C GLU A 342 -2.16 -34.36 -23.91
N GLU A 343 -3.36 -34.64 -24.41
CA GLU A 343 -3.64 -35.80 -25.27
C GLU A 343 -2.83 -35.76 -26.58
N LYS A 344 -2.68 -34.59 -27.20
CA LYS A 344 -1.81 -34.41 -28.38
C LYS A 344 -0.35 -34.73 -28.07
N ILE A 345 0.17 -34.23 -26.93
CA ILE A 345 1.54 -34.51 -26.48
C ILE A 345 1.74 -36.00 -26.29
N TYR A 346 0.81 -36.70 -25.56
CA TYR A 346 0.90 -38.13 -25.36
C TYR A 346 0.78 -38.95 -26.64
N SER A 347 -0.02 -38.47 -27.56
CA SER A 347 -0.12 -39.09 -28.91
C SER A 347 1.19 -39.00 -29.68
N GLU A 348 1.93 -37.90 -29.58
CA GLU A 348 3.23 -37.71 -30.23
C GLU A 348 4.34 -38.50 -29.55
N VAL A 349 4.34 -38.52 -28.21
CA VAL A 349 5.34 -39.23 -27.39
C VAL A 349 5.07 -40.73 -27.32
N LYS A 350 3.82 -41.19 -27.60
CA LYS A 350 3.33 -42.56 -27.57
C LYS A 350 3.15 -43.14 -26.16
N HIS A 351 3.25 -42.35 -25.10
CA HIS A 351 2.94 -42.75 -23.70
C HIS A 351 2.61 -41.54 -22.85
N PRO A 352 1.83 -41.71 -21.75
CA PRO A 352 1.58 -40.67 -20.80
C PRO A 352 2.84 -40.41 -19.92
N PHE A 353 3.03 -39.15 -19.51
CA PHE A 353 4.04 -38.75 -18.53
C PHE A 353 3.59 -37.45 -17.85
N ASN A 354 4.21 -37.05 -16.76
CA ASN A 354 3.89 -35.78 -16.10
C ASN A 354 4.62 -34.62 -16.81
N ILE A 355 3.89 -33.88 -17.64
CA ILE A 355 4.39 -32.73 -18.44
C ILE A 355 4.92 -31.61 -17.51
N ALA A 356 4.34 -31.46 -16.32
CA ALA A 356 4.79 -30.50 -15.31
C ALA A 356 6.09 -30.94 -14.59
N SER A 357 6.52 -32.21 -14.72
CA SER A 357 7.74 -32.69 -14.10
C SER A 357 8.98 -32.41 -14.95
N PRO A 358 9.89 -31.52 -14.53
CA PRO A 358 11.11 -31.24 -15.30
C PRO A 358 11.95 -32.49 -15.59
N LYS A 359 11.97 -33.44 -14.65
CA LYS A 359 12.74 -34.69 -14.78
C LYS A 359 12.17 -35.60 -15.87
N GLN A 360 10.83 -35.83 -15.87
CA GLN A 360 10.20 -36.67 -16.89
C GLN A 360 10.28 -36.02 -18.26
N LEU A 361 10.13 -34.69 -18.30
CA LEU A 361 10.25 -33.92 -19.51
C LEU A 361 11.66 -34.00 -20.13
N GLN A 362 12.70 -33.97 -19.29
CA GLN A 362 14.09 -34.18 -19.77
C GLN A 362 14.25 -35.57 -20.41
N THR A 363 13.73 -36.63 -19.79
CA THR A 363 13.77 -37.96 -20.37
C THR A 363 13.11 -38.00 -21.75
N VAL A 364 11.89 -37.47 -21.87
CA VAL A 364 11.16 -37.43 -23.13
C VAL A 364 11.94 -36.64 -24.20
N LEU A 365 12.41 -35.44 -23.91
CA LEU A 365 13.04 -34.59 -24.90
C LEU A 365 14.44 -35.06 -25.31
N PHE A 366 15.28 -35.44 -24.35
CA PHE A 366 16.70 -35.68 -24.60
C PHE A 366 17.07 -37.17 -24.71
N GLU A 367 16.36 -38.08 -24.05
CA GLU A 367 16.68 -39.51 -24.11
C GLU A 367 15.83 -40.22 -25.14
N GLU A 368 14.53 -39.99 -25.21
CA GLU A 368 13.61 -40.68 -26.13
C GLU A 368 13.58 -40.03 -27.51
N ARG A 369 13.39 -38.70 -27.59
CA ARG A 369 13.34 -37.96 -28.86
C ARG A 369 14.72 -37.50 -29.33
N LYS A 370 15.76 -37.64 -28.53
CA LYS A 370 17.15 -37.36 -28.83
C LYS A 370 17.40 -35.94 -29.39
N LEU A 371 16.65 -34.98 -28.84
CA LEU A 371 16.80 -33.57 -29.24
C LEU A 371 18.14 -33.01 -28.79
N PRO A 372 18.68 -31.95 -29.43
CA PRO A 372 19.93 -31.34 -29.05
C PRO A 372 19.93 -30.92 -27.57
N THR A 373 20.96 -31.30 -26.85
CA THR A 373 21.10 -30.90 -25.43
C THR A 373 21.69 -29.51 -25.32
N GLY A 374 20.94 -28.61 -24.70
CA GLY A 374 21.36 -27.23 -24.48
C GLY A 374 21.99 -27.00 -23.09
N LYS A 375 21.57 -25.92 -22.44
CA LYS A 375 22.07 -25.44 -21.15
C LYS A 375 21.91 -26.49 -20.04
N LYS A 376 23.02 -26.83 -19.36
CA LYS A 376 23.05 -27.77 -18.26
C LYS A 376 22.84 -27.05 -16.92
N THR A 377 21.96 -27.57 -16.07
CA THR A 377 21.72 -27.11 -14.71
C THR A 377 22.30 -28.09 -13.69
N LYS A 378 22.23 -27.79 -12.40
CA LYS A 378 22.68 -28.70 -11.32
C LYS A 378 21.93 -30.02 -11.29
N THR A 379 20.70 -30.07 -11.83
CA THR A 379 19.78 -31.22 -11.76
C THR A 379 19.54 -31.89 -13.11
N GLY A 380 20.23 -31.47 -14.18
CA GLY A 380 20.08 -32.00 -15.52
C GLY A 380 20.07 -30.91 -16.60
N TYR A 381 19.54 -31.21 -17.77
CA TYR A 381 19.38 -30.19 -18.84
C TYR A 381 18.20 -29.28 -18.56
N SER A 382 18.33 -28.00 -18.89
CA SER A 382 17.22 -27.06 -18.74
C SER A 382 16.08 -27.39 -19.67
N THR A 383 14.86 -27.20 -19.19
CA THR A 383 13.62 -27.26 -19.96
C THR A 383 12.86 -25.94 -19.79
N ASP A 384 13.59 -24.82 -19.60
CA ASP A 384 12.99 -23.49 -19.54
C ASP A 384 12.41 -23.05 -20.91
N THR A 385 11.68 -21.94 -20.90
CA THR A 385 10.98 -21.45 -22.08
C THR A 385 11.94 -21.24 -23.27
N SER A 386 13.11 -20.63 -23.03
CA SER A 386 14.06 -20.33 -24.10
C SER A 386 14.64 -21.60 -24.74
N VAL A 387 14.89 -22.65 -23.94
CA VAL A 387 15.36 -23.94 -24.46
C VAL A 387 14.27 -24.64 -25.25
N LEU A 388 13.02 -24.61 -24.77
CA LEU A 388 11.91 -25.22 -25.51
C LEU A 388 11.61 -24.47 -26.83
N GLU A 389 11.76 -23.14 -26.86
CA GLU A 389 11.65 -22.34 -28.08
C GLU A 389 12.70 -22.78 -29.13
N GLU A 390 13.99 -22.91 -28.74
CA GLU A 390 15.05 -23.41 -29.62
C GLU A 390 14.75 -24.84 -30.10
N LEU A 391 14.30 -25.72 -29.22
CA LEU A 391 13.97 -27.09 -29.56
C LEU A 391 12.72 -27.22 -30.48
N SER A 392 11.85 -26.22 -30.45
CA SER A 392 10.66 -26.20 -31.34
C SER A 392 10.99 -26.10 -32.82
N GLU A 393 12.22 -25.72 -33.16
CA GLU A 393 12.71 -25.75 -34.56
C GLU A 393 13.00 -27.19 -35.07
N PHE A 394 13.24 -28.12 -34.14
CA PHE A 394 13.63 -29.49 -34.45
C PHE A 394 12.49 -30.50 -34.27
N ASP A 395 11.53 -30.21 -33.37
CA ASP A 395 10.46 -31.12 -33.01
C ASP A 395 9.22 -30.35 -32.61
N ILE A 396 8.03 -30.99 -32.85
CA ILE A 396 6.74 -30.36 -32.51
C ILE A 396 6.42 -30.43 -31.01
N VAL A 397 6.95 -31.41 -30.29
CA VAL A 397 6.62 -31.64 -28.85
C VAL A 397 7.04 -30.46 -27.95
N PRO A 398 8.23 -29.85 -28.10
CA PRO A 398 8.58 -28.66 -27.33
C PRO A 398 7.59 -27.50 -27.50
N LYS A 399 7.08 -27.29 -28.71
CA LYS A 399 6.07 -26.27 -29.02
C LYS A 399 4.74 -26.55 -28.28
N MET A 400 4.29 -27.82 -28.33
CA MET A 400 3.08 -28.24 -27.60
C MET A 400 3.24 -28.09 -26.07
N ILE A 401 4.45 -28.33 -25.55
CA ILE A 401 4.74 -28.15 -24.12
C ILE A 401 4.71 -26.67 -23.73
N LEU A 402 5.19 -25.77 -24.58
CA LEU A 402 5.07 -24.32 -24.34
C LEU A 402 3.60 -23.91 -24.28
N GLU A 403 2.77 -24.37 -25.22
CA GLU A 403 1.32 -24.11 -25.22
C GLU A 403 0.65 -24.65 -23.95
N TYR A 404 0.94 -25.88 -23.58
CA TYR A 404 0.45 -26.49 -22.33
C TYR A 404 0.82 -25.65 -21.11
N ARG A 405 2.06 -25.19 -21.01
CA ARG A 405 2.54 -24.37 -19.87
C ARG A 405 1.86 -23.00 -19.83
N GLU A 406 1.63 -22.39 -20.95
CA GLU A 406 0.90 -21.12 -21.04
C GLU A 406 -0.54 -21.27 -20.52
N LEU A 407 -1.26 -22.26 -21.02
CA LEU A 407 -2.63 -22.56 -20.60
C LEU A 407 -2.70 -22.93 -19.09
N ALA A 408 -1.78 -23.78 -18.63
CA ALA A 408 -1.71 -24.17 -17.22
C ALA A 408 -1.39 -22.98 -16.29
N LYS A 409 -0.52 -22.06 -16.73
CA LYS A 409 -0.23 -20.84 -15.98
C LYS A 409 -1.44 -19.90 -15.95
N LEU A 410 -2.14 -19.71 -17.05
CA LEU A 410 -3.37 -18.92 -17.08
C LEU A 410 -4.41 -19.47 -16.11
N LEU A 411 -4.62 -20.79 -16.13
CA LEU A 411 -5.55 -21.44 -15.23
C LEU A 411 -5.17 -21.25 -13.75
N SER A 412 -3.95 -21.62 -13.39
CA SER A 412 -3.51 -21.65 -11.98
C SER A 412 -3.28 -20.26 -11.38
N THR A 413 -2.83 -19.27 -12.19
CA THR A 413 -2.41 -17.97 -11.66
C THR A 413 -3.52 -16.92 -11.71
N TYR A 414 -4.43 -17.00 -12.69
CA TYR A 414 -5.43 -15.95 -12.93
C TYR A 414 -6.86 -16.38 -12.75
N VAL A 415 -7.14 -17.69 -12.75
CA VAL A 415 -8.51 -18.21 -12.68
C VAL A 415 -8.77 -18.96 -11.39
N GLU A 416 -7.80 -19.68 -10.85
CA GLU A 416 -7.94 -20.50 -9.63
C GLU A 416 -7.44 -19.82 -8.35
N THR A 417 -6.79 -18.65 -8.46
CA THR A 417 -6.41 -17.85 -7.30
C THR A 417 -7.59 -16.99 -6.87
#